data_c1572993208594c50b3c733efe2345d1
#
_entry.id   c1572993208594c50b3c733efe2345d1
#
_cell.length_a   1.000
_cell.length_b   1.000
_cell.length_c   1.000
_cell.angle_alpha   90.00
_cell.angle_beta   90.00
_cell.angle_gamma   90.00
#
_symmetry.space_group_name_H-M   'P 1'
#
loop_
_entity.id
_entity.type
_entity.pdbx_description
1 polymer ?
#
loop_
_entity_poly.entity_id
_entity_poly.type
_entity_poly.pdbx_seq_one_letter_code
_entity_poly.pdbx_strand_id
1 'polypeptide(L)'
;MSMADPGSVGCSRGMAVVRAAEAMIQALGGEEVTVLFPVVALADDPAAQLGLADPGVQEVAISPVVVRNLRAETKGTRVQYEFLIPAPVVSRKAENRQAESVTDFFNEAIGIAYAGHLLRIEAIDTEFFAGTAYLYRISTGE
;
A
#
# COMPACT_ATOMS: atom_id res chain seq x y z
N MET A 1 -32.45 16.39 -19.04
CA MET A 1 -32.03 14.99 -18.99
C MET A 1 -30.60 14.90 -19.49
N SER A 2 -29.67 14.71 -18.58
CA SER A 2 -28.28 14.60 -18.99
C SER A 2 -28.00 13.22 -19.57
N MET A 3 -27.61 13.17 -20.82
CA MET A 3 -27.12 11.93 -21.39
C MET A 3 -25.75 11.63 -20.73
N ALA A 4 -25.65 10.43 -20.18
CA ALA A 4 -24.37 10.00 -19.61
C ALA A 4 -23.32 9.94 -20.73
N ASP A 5 -22.24 10.63 -20.55
CA ASP A 5 -21.05 10.52 -21.38
C ASP A 5 -20.54 9.07 -21.33
N PRO A 6 -20.19 8.45 -22.48
CA PRO A 6 -19.60 7.11 -22.48
C PRO A 6 -18.44 6.93 -21.49
N GLY A 7 -17.64 7.97 -21.27
CA GLY A 7 -16.59 7.96 -20.27
C GLY A 7 -17.11 7.87 -18.84
N SER A 8 -18.26 8.51 -18.53
CA SER A 8 -18.84 8.47 -17.19
C SER A 8 -19.48 7.12 -16.87
N VAL A 9 -19.99 6.40 -17.88
CA VAL A 9 -20.49 5.04 -17.68
C VAL A 9 -19.35 4.09 -17.31
N GLY A 10 -18.20 4.19 -17.97
CA GLY A 10 -17.02 3.42 -17.63
C GLY A 10 -16.50 3.74 -16.23
N CYS A 11 -16.44 5.03 -15.87
CA CYS A 11 -16.07 5.48 -14.51
C CYS A 11 -17.04 4.95 -13.45
N SER A 12 -18.34 4.96 -13.75
CA SER A 12 -19.37 4.46 -12.84
C SER A 12 -19.20 2.96 -12.56
N ARG A 13 -18.90 2.17 -13.59
CA ARG A 13 -18.60 0.74 -13.45
C ARG A 13 -17.33 0.52 -12.65
N GLY A 14 -16.28 1.28 -12.93
CA GLY A 14 -15.02 1.22 -12.20
C GLY A 14 -15.23 1.53 -10.72
N MET A 15 -16.01 2.55 -10.40
CA MET A 15 -16.32 2.92 -9.02
C MET A 15 -17.15 1.86 -8.29
N ALA A 16 -18.06 1.18 -9.00
CA ALA A 16 -18.80 0.07 -8.42
C ALA A 16 -17.89 -1.08 -8.02
N VAL A 17 -16.92 -1.41 -8.89
CA VAL A 17 -15.92 -2.46 -8.59
C VAL A 17 -15.02 -2.04 -7.43
N VAL A 18 -14.60 -0.79 -7.37
CA VAL A 18 -13.81 -0.25 -6.25
C VAL A 18 -14.54 -0.43 -4.93
N ARG A 19 -15.83 -0.06 -4.88
CA ARG A 19 -16.65 -0.22 -3.67
C ARG A 19 -16.84 -1.69 -3.29
N ALA A 20 -17.06 -2.55 -4.29
CA ALA A 20 -17.20 -3.99 -4.06
C ALA A 20 -15.91 -4.58 -3.49
N ALA A 21 -14.76 -4.21 -4.05
CA ALA A 21 -13.46 -4.67 -3.56
C ALA A 21 -13.22 -4.23 -2.11
N GLU A 22 -13.50 -2.97 -1.79
CA GLU A 22 -13.39 -2.45 -0.42
C GLU A 22 -14.29 -3.22 0.55
N ALA A 23 -15.53 -3.46 0.17
CA ALA A 23 -16.48 -4.20 1.00
C ALA A 23 -16.04 -5.64 1.22
N MET A 24 -15.53 -6.30 0.19
CA MET A 24 -15.01 -7.67 0.30
C MET A 24 -13.79 -7.73 1.23
N ILE A 25 -12.85 -6.83 1.07
CA ILE A 25 -11.65 -6.77 1.92
C ILE A 25 -12.06 -6.56 3.38
N GLN A 26 -13.00 -5.66 3.62
CA GLN A 26 -13.53 -5.42 4.97
C GLN A 26 -14.22 -6.65 5.54
N ALA A 27 -15.00 -7.36 4.72
CA ALA A 27 -15.72 -8.57 5.14
C ALA A 27 -14.78 -9.74 5.42
N LEU A 28 -13.64 -9.81 4.73
CA LEU A 28 -12.64 -10.87 4.91
C LEU A 28 -11.73 -10.67 6.13
N GLY A 29 -11.99 -9.66 6.95
CA GLY A 29 -11.28 -9.48 8.21
C GLY A 29 -10.62 -8.12 8.38
N GLY A 30 -10.35 -7.41 7.30
CA GLY A 30 -9.89 -6.02 7.35
C GLY A 30 -8.69 -5.78 8.24
N GLU A 31 -7.60 -6.51 8.05
CA GLU A 31 -6.39 -6.34 8.86
C GLU A 31 -5.73 -4.99 8.62
N GLU A 32 -4.85 -4.61 9.52
CA GLU A 32 -4.03 -3.41 9.41
C GLU A 32 -2.57 -3.79 9.24
N VAL A 33 -1.88 -3.11 8.34
CA VAL A 33 -0.43 -3.24 8.19
C VAL A 33 0.20 -1.85 8.32
N THR A 34 1.48 -1.83 8.66
CA THR A 34 2.23 -0.58 8.81
C THR A 34 3.33 -0.52 7.76
N VAL A 35 3.28 0.53 6.93
CA VAL A 35 4.34 0.81 5.96
C VAL A 35 5.34 1.76 6.60
N LEU A 36 6.61 1.42 6.51
CA LEU A 36 7.69 2.18 7.15
C LEU A 36 8.44 3.01 6.12
N PHE A 37 8.61 4.30 6.45
CA PHE A 37 9.34 5.23 5.60
C PHE A 37 10.52 5.84 6.36
N PRO A 38 11.63 6.17 5.67
CA PRO A 38 12.70 6.89 6.30
C PRO A 38 12.26 8.32 6.60
N VAL A 39 12.64 8.83 7.76
CA VAL A 39 12.47 10.24 8.09
C VAL A 39 13.69 10.97 7.56
N VAL A 40 13.46 11.91 6.63
CA VAL A 40 14.52 12.79 6.15
C VAL A 40 14.77 13.83 7.23
N ALA A 41 15.98 13.86 7.77
CA ALA A 41 16.38 14.90 8.70
C ALA A 41 16.32 16.25 7.98
N LEU A 42 15.62 17.21 8.58
CA LEU A 42 15.59 18.59 8.05
C LEU A 42 17.02 19.16 8.09
N ALA A 43 17.42 19.80 7.00
CA ALA A 43 18.76 20.38 6.90
C ALA A 43 19.03 21.41 8.01
N ASP A 44 17.98 21.97 8.60
CA ASP A 44 18.03 22.98 9.65
C ASP A 44 18.09 22.38 11.07
N ASP A 45 18.01 21.08 11.21
CA ASP A 45 18.08 20.43 12.51
C ASP A 45 19.55 20.38 12.99
N PRO A 46 19.90 21.09 14.10
CA PRO A 46 21.27 21.05 14.62
C PRO A 46 21.74 19.62 14.97
N ALA A 47 20.85 18.78 15.46
CA ALA A 47 21.18 17.40 15.78
C ALA A 47 21.53 16.60 14.53
N ALA A 48 20.84 16.83 13.42
CA ALA A 48 21.15 16.20 12.12
C ALA A 48 22.51 16.66 11.61
N GLN A 49 22.83 17.96 11.75
CA GLN A 49 24.13 18.52 11.33
C GLN A 49 25.29 17.93 12.12
N LEU A 50 25.05 17.58 13.37
CA LEU A 50 26.06 16.99 14.25
C LEU A 50 26.11 15.46 14.16
N GLY A 51 25.27 14.85 13.31
CA GLY A 51 25.18 13.40 13.20
C GLY A 51 24.58 12.73 14.43
N LEU A 52 23.92 13.48 15.29
CA LEU A 52 23.33 13.01 16.54
C LEU A 52 21.85 12.65 16.39
N ALA A 53 21.22 13.02 15.26
CA ALA A 53 19.83 12.69 15.02
C ALA A 53 19.72 11.22 14.64
N ASP A 54 18.96 10.46 15.42
CA ASP A 54 18.45 9.17 14.96
C ASP A 54 17.56 9.45 13.75
N PRO A 55 17.84 8.87 12.57
CA PRO A 55 17.02 9.13 11.39
C PRO A 55 15.55 8.74 11.56
N GLY A 56 15.24 7.90 12.56
CA GLY A 56 13.87 7.53 12.86
C GLY A 56 13.15 6.87 11.69
N VAL A 57 11.97 6.38 11.96
CA VAL A 57 11.10 5.76 10.96
C VAL A 57 9.72 6.37 11.09
N GLN A 58 9.14 6.79 9.98
CA GLN A 58 7.75 7.23 9.94
C GLN A 58 6.86 6.02 9.61
N GLU A 59 5.84 5.82 10.42
CA GLU A 59 4.90 4.72 10.25
C GLU A 59 3.61 5.23 9.61
N VAL A 60 3.16 4.52 8.57
CA VAL A 60 1.88 4.79 7.93
C VAL A 60 1.02 3.53 8.03
N ALA A 61 -0.07 3.62 8.77
CA ALA A 61 -1.01 2.52 8.92
C ALA A 61 -1.92 2.44 7.70
N ILE A 62 -2.11 1.24 7.18
CA ILE A 62 -3.00 0.96 6.04
C ILE A 62 -4.01 -0.11 6.46
N SER A 63 -5.27 0.20 6.29
CA SER A 63 -6.41 -0.66 6.63
C SER A 63 -7.62 -0.26 5.77
N PRO A 64 -8.48 -1.19 5.32
CA PRO A 64 -8.40 -2.63 5.51
C PRO A 64 -7.46 -3.33 4.51
N VAL A 65 -6.87 -4.43 4.91
CA VAL A 65 -5.96 -5.22 4.08
C VAL A 65 -6.28 -6.70 4.28
N VAL A 66 -6.23 -7.49 3.22
CA VAL A 66 -6.24 -8.94 3.31
C VAL A 66 -4.80 -9.44 3.21
N VAL A 67 -4.41 -10.27 4.13
CA VAL A 67 -3.06 -10.83 4.18
C VAL A 67 -3.12 -12.30 3.82
N ARG A 68 -2.31 -12.69 2.84
CA ARG A 68 -2.15 -14.07 2.43
C ARG A 68 -0.74 -14.53 2.75
N ASN A 69 -0.64 -15.62 3.46
CA ASN A 69 0.67 -16.23 3.73
C ASN A 69 1.05 -17.08 2.52
N LEU A 70 2.12 -16.69 1.85
CA LEU A 70 2.66 -17.46 0.74
C LEU A 70 3.67 -18.46 1.32
N ARG A 71 3.25 -19.72 1.45
CA ARG A 71 4.17 -20.76 1.89
C ARG A 71 5.22 -21.01 0.82
N ALA A 72 6.48 -20.89 1.20
CA ALA A 72 7.54 -21.44 0.40
C ALA A 72 7.40 -22.97 0.41
N GLU A 73 7.21 -23.57 -0.75
CA GLU A 73 7.16 -25.04 -0.90
C GLU A 73 8.51 -25.68 -0.58
N THR A 74 9.55 -24.90 -0.62
CA THR A 74 10.90 -25.33 -0.29
C THR A 74 11.16 -25.14 1.21
N LYS A 75 12.03 -25.95 1.76
CA LYS A 75 12.45 -25.98 3.17
C LYS A 75 13.06 -24.65 3.65
N GLY A 76 12.87 -23.56 2.92
CA GLY A 76 13.30 -22.24 3.33
C GLY A 76 12.40 -21.67 4.42
N THR A 77 13.01 -21.08 5.41
CA THR A 77 12.34 -20.42 6.51
C THR A 77 11.91 -18.99 6.15
N ARG A 78 11.99 -18.62 4.87
CA ARG A 78 11.62 -17.26 4.42
C ARG A 78 10.12 -17.05 4.57
N VAL A 79 9.78 -16.04 5.33
CA VAL A 79 8.40 -15.60 5.47
C VAL A 79 8.04 -14.75 4.25
N GLN A 80 6.98 -15.12 3.57
CA GLN A 80 6.46 -14.37 2.43
C GLN A 80 4.97 -14.11 2.64
N TYR A 81 4.59 -12.86 2.45
CA TYR A 81 3.20 -12.44 2.53
C TYR A 81 2.79 -11.69 1.27
N GLU A 82 1.53 -11.84 0.91
CA GLU A 82 0.90 -11.04 -0.12
C GLU A 82 -0.19 -10.20 0.53
N PHE A 83 -0.18 -8.90 0.27
CA PHE A 83 -1.16 -7.97 0.83
C PHE A 83 -2.08 -7.50 -0.29
N LEU A 84 -3.39 -7.66 -0.08
CA LEU A 84 -4.41 -7.16 -0.99
C LEU A 84 -5.03 -5.91 -0.37
N ILE A 85 -4.82 -4.77 -1.02
CA ILE A 85 -5.20 -3.47 -0.48
C ILE A 85 -6.13 -2.76 -1.45
N PRO A 86 -7.31 -2.28 -1.00
CA PRO A 86 -8.20 -1.51 -1.86
C PRO A 86 -7.51 -0.25 -2.39
N ALA A 87 -7.68 0.04 -3.66
CA ALA A 87 -7.00 1.14 -4.32
C ALA A 87 -7.24 2.51 -3.64
N PRO A 88 -8.48 2.87 -3.21
CA PRO A 88 -8.70 4.17 -2.59
C PRO A 88 -7.93 4.37 -1.29
N VAL A 89 -7.71 3.29 -0.54
CA VAL A 89 -6.96 3.35 0.73
C VAL A 89 -5.52 3.73 0.48
N VAL A 90 -4.88 3.09 -0.49
CA VAL A 90 -3.49 3.37 -0.85
C VAL A 90 -3.36 4.76 -1.48
N SER A 91 -4.27 5.10 -2.39
CA SER A 91 -4.25 6.40 -3.07
C SER A 91 -4.32 7.55 -2.09
N ARG A 92 -5.17 7.46 -1.07
CA ARG A 92 -5.26 8.47 -0.03
C ARG A 92 -3.94 8.63 0.74
N LYS A 93 -3.31 7.51 1.09
CA LYS A 93 -2.04 7.54 1.82
C LYS A 93 -0.92 8.11 0.95
N ALA A 94 -0.91 7.76 -0.33
CA ALA A 94 0.06 8.31 -1.28
C ALA A 94 -0.10 9.82 -1.44
N GLU A 95 -1.33 10.32 -1.57
CA GLU A 95 -1.62 11.75 -1.64
C GLU A 95 -1.19 12.48 -0.37
N ASN A 96 -1.43 11.91 0.80
CA ASN A 96 -1.02 12.49 2.07
C ASN A 96 0.50 12.65 2.19
N ARG A 97 1.26 11.78 1.54
CA ARG A 97 2.71 11.89 1.47
C ARG A 97 3.21 12.68 0.27
N GLN A 98 2.31 13.20 -0.56
CA GLN A 98 2.66 13.92 -1.79
C GLN A 98 3.47 13.05 -2.76
N ALA A 99 3.21 11.74 -2.78
CA ALA A 99 3.82 10.83 -3.73
C ALA A 99 3.19 11.04 -5.12
N GLU A 100 3.99 10.97 -6.17
CA GLU A 100 3.51 11.16 -7.54
C GLU A 100 2.61 10.01 -8.00
N SER A 101 2.87 8.81 -7.49
CA SER A 101 2.08 7.62 -7.81
C SER A 101 2.09 6.64 -6.65
N VAL A 102 1.24 5.64 -6.72
CA VAL A 102 1.23 4.54 -5.74
C VAL A 102 2.53 3.74 -5.81
N THR A 103 3.06 3.53 -7.00
CA THR A 103 4.35 2.86 -7.18
C THR A 103 5.47 3.63 -6.49
N ASP A 104 5.51 4.95 -6.65
CA ASP A 104 6.49 5.80 -5.97
C ASP A 104 6.32 5.76 -4.46
N PHE A 105 5.07 5.77 -3.99
CA PHE A 105 4.77 5.64 -2.56
C PHE A 105 5.42 4.38 -1.97
N PHE A 106 5.24 3.23 -2.60
CA PHE A 106 5.82 1.99 -2.11
C PHE A 106 7.32 1.89 -2.34
N ASN A 107 7.83 2.49 -3.42
CA ASN A 107 9.28 2.48 -3.69
C ASN A 107 10.07 3.30 -2.67
N GLU A 108 9.47 4.33 -2.08
CA GLU A 108 10.09 5.12 -1.02
C GLU A 108 10.07 4.40 0.34
N ALA A 109 9.25 3.37 0.48
CA ALA A 109 9.11 2.65 1.74
C ALA A 109 10.33 1.76 2.02
N ILE A 110 10.72 1.72 3.29
CA ILE A 110 11.73 0.76 3.77
C ILE A 110 11.17 -0.65 3.70
N GLY A 111 9.89 -0.81 4.04
CA GLY A 111 9.22 -2.09 4.03
C GLY A 111 7.87 -2.02 4.73
N ILE A 112 7.30 -3.19 4.96
CA ILE A 112 6.02 -3.35 5.64
C ILE A 112 6.25 -4.13 6.92
N ALA A 113 5.79 -3.59 8.04
CA ALA A 113 5.81 -4.30 9.33
C ALA A 113 4.49 -5.04 9.50
N TYR A 114 4.57 -6.34 9.69
CA TYR A 114 3.41 -7.20 9.90
C TYR A 114 3.81 -8.42 10.75
N ALA A 115 2.98 -8.76 11.72
CA ALA A 115 3.16 -9.94 12.58
C ALA A 115 4.58 -10.05 13.19
N GLY A 116 5.19 -8.94 13.54
CA GLY A 116 6.53 -8.89 14.12
C GLY A 116 7.66 -9.03 13.10
N HIS A 117 7.35 -9.03 11.83
CA HIS A 117 8.34 -9.10 10.75
C HIS A 117 8.45 -7.77 10.01
N LEU A 118 9.66 -7.42 9.61
CA LEU A 118 9.90 -6.35 8.65
C LEU A 118 10.05 -7.00 7.27
N LEU A 119 9.12 -6.72 6.40
CA LEU A 119 9.03 -7.35 5.08
C LEU A 119 9.45 -6.37 4.00
N ARG A 120 10.28 -6.81 3.08
CA ARG A 120 10.67 -6.02 1.92
C ARG A 120 9.65 -6.19 0.81
N ILE A 121 9.29 -5.10 0.17
CA ILE A 121 8.38 -5.12 -0.98
C ILE A 121 9.15 -5.66 -2.19
N GLU A 122 8.66 -6.76 -2.75
CA GLU A 122 9.29 -7.42 -3.90
C GLU A 122 8.58 -7.10 -5.21
N ALA A 123 7.25 -6.98 -5.19
CA ALA A 123 6.47 -6.68 -6.38
C ALA A 123 5.18 -5.95 -6.03
N ILE A 124 4.73 -5.11 -6.95
CA ILE A 124 3.48 -4.37 -6.83
C ILE A 124 2.70 -4.61 -8.11
N ASP A 125 1.53 -5.23 -7.98
CA ASP A 125 0.63 -5.46 -9.09
C ASP A 125 -0.65 -4.66 -8.88
N THR A 126 -1.12 -4.03 -9.94
CA THR A 126 -2.35 -3.25 -9.92
C THR A 126 -3.43 -3.98 -10.71
N GLU A 127 -4.57 -4.19 -10.09
CA GLU A 127 -5.73 -4.77 -10.77
C GLU A 127 -6.66 -3.66 -11.24
N PHE A 128 -7.01 -3.70 -12.53
CA PHE A 128 -7.86 -2.70 -13.18
C PHE A 128 -9.18 -3.31 -13.62
N PHE A 129 -10.23 -2.49 -13.58
CA PHE A 129 -11.50 -2.77 -14.23
C PHE A 129 -12.02 -1.49 -14.87
N ALA A 130 -12.38 -1.57 -16.15
CA ALA A 130 -12.86 -0.44 -16.92
C ALA A 130 -11.94 0.78 -16.83
N GLY A 131 -10.63 0.56 -16.87
CA GLY A 131 -9.61 1.61 -16.78
C GLY A 131 -9.38 2.18 -15.38
N THR A 132 -10.06 1.65 -14.36
CA THR A 132 -9.94 2.12 -12.98
C THR A 132 -9.23 1.08 -12.13
N ALA A 133 -8.19 1.49 -11.41
CA ALA A 133 -7.52 0.63 -10.44
C ALA A 133 -8.45 0.41 -9.24
N TYR A 134 -8.67 -0.85 -8.86
CA TYR A 134 -9.52 -1.18 -7.73
C TYR A 134 -8.80 -1.91 -6.60
N LEU A 135 -7.67 -2.53 -6.89
CA LEU A 135 -6.93 -3.34 -5.93
C LEU A 135 -5.44 -3.28 -6.24
N TYR A 136 -4.63 -3.18 -5.18
CA TYR A 136 -3.20 -3.38 -5.26
C TYR A 136 -2.82 -4.68 -4.57
N ARG A 137 -1.97 -5.44 -5.23
CA ARG A 137 -1.42 -6.67 -4.70
C ARG A 137 0.07 -6.46 -4.47
N ILE A 138 0.47 -6.49 -3.20
CA ILE A 138 1.85 -6.24 -2.81
C ILE A 138 2.45 -7.56 -2.36
N SER A 139 3.45 -8.04 -3.08
CA SER A 139 4.20 -9.24 -2.72
C SER A 139 5.42 -8.85 -1.91
N THR A 140 5.62 -9.51 -0.79
CA THR A 140 6.70 -9.19 0.13
C THR A 140 7.45 -10.43 0.55
N GLY A 141 8.67 -10.23 1.03
CA GLY A 141 9.50 -11.28 1.59
C GLY A 141 10.42 -10.74 2.68
N GLU A 142 10.84 -11.63 3.52
CA GLU A 142 11.80 -11.33 4.59
C GLU A 142 13.22 -11.10 4.07
#